data_76e52de20ff6b5ad6977e11a14b15eb6
#
_entry.id   76e52de20ff6b5ad6977e11a14b15eb6
#
_cell.length_a   1.000
_cell.length_b   1.000
_cell.length_c   1.000
_cell.angle_alpha   90.00
_cell.angle_beta   90.00
_cell.angle_gamma   90.00
#
_symmetry.space_group_name_H-M   'P 1'
#
loop_
_entity.id
_entity.type
_entity.pdbx_description
1 polymer ?
#
loop_
_entity_poly.entity_id
_entity_poly.type
_entity_poly.pdbx_seq_one_letter_code
_entity_poly.pdbx_strand_id
1 'polypeptide(L)'
;MDNAAQAAPKSRLSGLKVLVIDDSKTIRRTAETLLSKEGCEVFTAVDGFDALSKIADHQPDIVFVDIMMPRLDGYQTCSLIKHNKVFKAIPVIMLSSKDGLFDRARGRIVGSEHYLTKPFTRDELLSAIEQHVTQPVAAAS
;
A
#
# COMPACT_ATOMS: atom_id res chain seq x y z
N MET A 1 -26.09 -8.10 19.50
CA MET A 1 -25.74 -8.12 18.98
C MET A 1 -25.46 -8.01 18.58
N ASP A 2 -25.30 -7.69 18.46
CA ASP A 2 -24.87 -7.52 17.82
C ASP A 2 -24.47 -7.28 17.33
N ASN A 3 -24.35 -7.14 17.43
CA ASN A 3 -23.74 -6.92 16.76
C ASN A 3 -23.47 -6.77 16.03
N ALA A 4 -23.51 -6.55 16.34
CA ALA A 4 -23.10 -6.45 15.43
C ALA A 4 -22.93 -6.40 14.77
N ALA A 5 -22.97 -6.23 15.15
CA ALA A 5 -22.61 -6.30 14.42
C ALA A 5 -22.56 -6.41 13.99
N GLN A 6 -22.60 -6.40 14.32
CA GLN A 6 -22.60 -6.71 13.91
C GLN A 6 -22.54 -6.90 13.10
N ALA A 7 -23.18 -7.31 13.61
CA ALA A 7 -22.78 -7.50 12.46
C ALA A 7 -22.58 -6.47 11.70
N ALA A 8 -22.09 -5.80 12.19
CA ALA A 8 -21.69 -4.79 11.33
C ALA A 8 -21.17 -5.40 10.09
N PRO A 9 -21.52 -4.89 8.99
CA PRO A 9 -21.02 -5.44 7.76
C PRO A 9 -19.51 -5.36 7.78
N LYS A 10 -18.91 -6.39 7.32
CA LYS A 10 -17.48 -6.36 7.19
C LYS A 10 -17.09 -5.29 6.20
N SER A 11 -16.02 -4.63 6.50
CA SER A 11 -15.42 -3.70 5.57
C SER A 11 -15.09 -4.42 4.28
N ARG A 12 -15.23 -3.72 3.15
CA ARG A 12 -14.81 -4.25 1.86
C ARG A 12 -13.31 -4.54 1.83
N LEU A 13 -12.57 -3.95 2.77
CA LEU A 13 -11.14 -4.13 2.89
C LEU A 13 -10.76 -5.31 3.76
N SER A 14 -11.74 -5.95 4.38
CA SER A 14 -11.47 -7.08 5.27
C SER A 14 -10.74 -8.19 4.53
N GLY A 15 -9.62 -8.62 5.09
CA GLY A 15 -8.81 -9.69 4.49
C GLY A 15 -7.86 -9.24 3.41
N LEU A 16 -7.91 -7.98 2.98
CA LEU A 16 -6.96 -7.50 1.99
C LEU A 16 -5.56 -7.45 2.58
N LYS A 17 -4.60 -7.87 1.78
CA LYS A 17 -3.19 -7.83 2.19
C LYS A 17 -2.57 -6.54 1.71
N VAL A 18 -2.05 -5.77 2.65
CA VAL A 18 -1.46 -4.46 2.37
C VAL A 18 -0.02 -4.46 2.84
N LEU A 19 0.89 -4.05 1.97
CA LEU A 19 2.29 -3.89 2.33
C LEU A 19 2.61 -2.41 2.41
N VAL A 20 3.21 -1.99 3.53
CA VAL A 20 3.63 -0.60 3.73
C VAL A 20 5.15 -0.56 3.86
N ILE A 21 5.79 0.15 2.95
CA ILE A 21 7.25 0.23 2.87
C ILE A 21 7.66 1.65 3.22
N ASP A 22 8.33 1.82 4.36
CA ASP A 22 8.77 3.14 4.80
C ASP A 22 9.87 2.93 5.82
N ASP A 23 10.94 3.71 5.74
CA ASP A 23 12.03 3.59 6.71
C ASP A 23 11.66 4.21 8.06
N SER A 24 10.57 4.96 8.14
CA SER A 24 10.07 5.53 9.39
C SER A 24 9.20 4.53 10.13
N LYS A 25 9.63 4.17 11.32
CA LYS A 25 8.85 3.28 12.18
C LYS A 25 7.50 3.87 12.53
N THR A 26 7.45 5.19 12.74
CA THR A 26 6.22 5.88 13.08
C THR A 26 5.20 5.75 11.95
N ILE A 27 5.63 5.96 10.71
CA ILE A 27 4.74 5.84 9.56
C ILE A 27 4.24 4.42 9.42
N ARG A 28 5.15 3.43 9.53
CA ARG A 28 4.74 2.04 9.44
C ARG A 28 3.69 1.67 10.48
N ARG A 29 3.91 2.10 11.73
CA ARG A 29 2.97 1.81 12.82
C ARG A 29 1.63 2.50 12.62
N THR A 30 1.66 3.75 12.18
CA THR A 30 0.43 4.51 11.94
C THR A 30 -0.41 3.80 10.88
N ALA A 31 0.20 3.47 9.76
CA ALA A 31 -0.52 2.79 8.68
C ALA A 31 -1.05 1.44 9.14
N GLU A 32 -0.21 0.69 9.85
CA GLU A 32 -0.61 -0.64 10.33
C GLU A 32 -1.80 -0.55 11.27
N THR A 33 -1.77 0.39 12.19
CA THR A 33 -2.87 0.57 13.15
C THR A 33 -4.17 0.95 12.43
N LEU A 34 -4.08 1.91 11.52
CA LEU A 34 -5.27 2.37 10.81
C LEU A 34 -5.88 1.26 9.95
N LEU A 35 -5.04 0.54 9.23
CA LEU A 35 -5.52 -0.47 8.30
C LEU A 35 -5.97 -1.75 9.00
N SER A 36 -5.31 -2.12 10.09
CA SER A 36 -5.71 -3.30 10.84
C SER A 36 -7.10 -3.14 11.42
N LYS A 37 -7.47 -1.93 11.81
CA LYS A 37 -8.81 -1.67 12.31
C LYS A 37 -9.89 -1.89 11.26
N GLU A 38 -9.52 -1.81 9.99
CA GLU A 38 -10.45 -2.05 8.89
C GLU A 38 -10.45 -3.50 8.44
N GLY A 39 -9.71 -4.36 9.13
CA GLY A 39 -9.68 -5.77 8.79
C GLY A 39 -8.63 -6.16 7.79
N CYS A 40 -7.76 -5.24 7.39
CA CYS A 40 -6.67 -5.56 6.48
C CYS A 40 -5.60 -6.39 7.18
N GLU A 41 -4.98 -7.26 6.43
CA GLU A 41 -3.78 -7.96 6.88
C GLU A 41 -2.59 -7.14 6.43
N VAL A 42 -1.87 -6.55 7.39
CA VAL A 42 -0.84 -5.56 7.06
C VAL A 42 0.55 -6.14 7.28
N PHE A 43 1.38 -6.00 6.27
CA PHE A 43 2.79 -6.34 6.32
C PHE A 43 3.58 -5.04 6.20
N THR A 44 4.74 -4.97 6.82
CA THR A 44 5.58 -3.78 6.73
C THR A 44 6.98 -4.15 6.29
N ALA A 45 7.65 -3.20 5.64
CA ALA A 45 9.03 -3.37 5.21
C ALA A 45 9.77 -2.07 5.46
N VAL A 46 11.05 -2.19 5.77
CA VAL A 46 11.86 -1.03 6.17
C VAL A 46 12.59 -0.40 4.98
N ASP A 47 12.73 -1.12 3.88
CA ASP A 47 13.39 -0.61 2.68
C ASP A 47 12.94 -1.41 1.47
N GLY A 48 13.46 -1.04 0.30
CA GLY A 48 13.04 -1.67 -0.94
C GLY A 48 13.45 -3.14 -1.05
N PHE A 49 14.58 -3.52 -0.49
CA PHE A 49 15.00 -4.92 -0.54
C PHE A 49 14.14 -5.80 0.35
N ASP A 50 13.86 -5.33 1.57
CA ASP A 50 12.95 -6.02 2.47
C ASP A 50 11.57 -6.15 1.82
N ALA A 51 11.15 -5.10 1.11
CA ALA A 51 9.87 -5.08 0.41
C ALA A 51 9.77 -6.18 -0.63
N LEU A 52 10.80 -6.37 -1.44
CA LEU A 52 10.76 -7.39 -2.47
C LEU A 52 10.61 -8.77 -1.87
N SER A 53 11.28 -9.02 -0.75
CA SER A 53 11.15 -10.27 -0.02
C SER A 53 9.71 -10.46 0.48
N LYS A 54 9.14 -9.43 1.07
CA LYS A 54 7.77 -9.51 1.60
C LYS A 54 6.74 -9.71 0.50
N ILE A 55 6.95 -9.07 -0.64
CA ILE A 55 6.06 -9.23 -1.78
C ILE A 55 6.07 -10.67 -2.27
N ALA A 56 7.26 -11.26 -2.37
CA ALA A 56 7.38 -12.65 -2.80
C ALA A 56 6.70 -13.60 -1.82
N ASP A 57 6.85 -13.35 -0.53
CA ASP A 57 6.30 -14.23 0.49
C ASP A 57 4.79 -14.10 0.65
N HIS A 58 4.26 -12.90 0.53
CA HIS A 58 2.87 -12.63 0.91
C HIS A 58 1.96 -12.23 -0.25
N GLN A 59 2.52 -11.78 -1.35
CA GLN A 59 1.77 -11.35 -2.53
C GLN A 59 0.64 -10.40 -2.17
N PRO A 60 0.98 -9.19 -1.70
CA PRO A 60 -0.04 -8.24 -1.24
C PRO A 60 -0.95 -7.77 -2.37
N ASP A 61 -2.12 -7.31 -2.00
CA ASP A 61 -3.09 -6.78 -2.95
C ASP A 61 -2.79 -5.32 -3.32
N ILE A 62 -2.05 -4.62 -2.48
CA ILE A 62 -1.66 -3.23 -2.74
C ILE A 62 -0.39 -2.93 -1.94
N VAL A 63 0.44 -2.04 -2.48
CA VAL A 63 1.70 -1.64 -1.87
C VAL A 63 1.73 -0.12 -1.73
N PHE A 64 2.08 0.35 -0.53
CA PHE A 64 2.40 1.75 -0.29
C PHE A 64 3.90 1.85 -0.08
N VAL A 65 4.57 2.75 -0.79
CA VAL A 65 6.02 2.84 -0.72
C VAL A 65 6.49 4.28 -0.59
N ASP A 66 7.32 4.52 0.42
CA ASP A 66 7.96 5.81 0.64
C ASP A 66 8.92 6.10 -0.51
N ILE A 67 8.86 7.32 -1.03
CA ILE A 67 9.72 7.75 -2.12
C ILE A 67 11.17 7.88 -1.65
N MET A 68 11.35 8.46 -0.47
CA MET A 68 12.69 8.78 0.03
C MET A 68 13.21 7.70 0.96
N MET A 69 13.92 6.75 0.40
CA MET A 69 14.55 5.68 1.17
C MET A 69 15.99 5.52 0.73
N PRO A 70 16.89 5.11 1.65
CA PRO A 70 18.28 4.90 1.28
C PRO A 70 18.45 3.71 0.35
N ARG A 71 19.49 3.76 -0.48
CA ARG A 71 19.89 2.69 -1.40
C ARG A 71 18.91 2.44 -2.51
N LEU A 72 17.70 1.99 -2.22
CA LEU A 72 16.70 1.70 -3.22
C LEU A 72 15.48 2.56 -2.88
N ASP A 73 15.29 3.65 -3.62
CA ASP A 73 14.21 4.59 -3.34
C ASP A 73 12.86 4.05 -3.82
N GLY A 74 11.80 4.81 -3.58
CA GLY A 74 10.45 4.38 -3.92
C GLY A 74 10.23 4.21 -5.40
N TYR A 75 10.82 5.06 -6.22
CA TYR A 75 10.69 4.94 -7.68
C TYR A 75 11.36 3.66 -8.17
N GLN A 76 12.56 3.40 -7.66
CA GLN A 76 13.30 2.19 -8.03
C GLN A 76 12.56 0.93 -7.57
N THR A 77 12.04 0.97 -6.35
CA THR A 77 11.28 -0.16 -5.81
C THR A 77 10.02 -0.42 -6.65
N CYS A 78 9.30 0.63 -6.99
CA CYS A 78 8.11 0.52 -7.83
C CYS A 78 8.46 -0.05 -9.19
N SER A 79 9.54 0.44 -9.78
CA SER A 79 9.98 -0.07 -11.09
C SER A 79 10.27 -1.56 -11.05
N LEU A 80 10.95 -2.03 -10.00
CA LEU A 80 11.24 -3.45 -9.86
C LEU A 80 9.96 -4.28 -9.74
N ILE A 81 9.00 -3.79 -8.98
CA ILE A 81 7.72 -4.48 -8.84
C ILE A 81 7.00 -4.56 -10.19
N LYS A 82 6.94 -3.44 -10.90
CA LYS A 82 6.18 -3.36 -12.15
C LYS A 82 6.85 -4.08 -13.32
N HIS A 83 8.14 -4.33 -13.23
CA HIS A 83 8.84 -5.10 -14.26
C HIS A 83 8.84 -6.60 -13.97
N ASN A 84 8.29 -7.02 -12.84
CA ASN A 84 8.19 -8.43 -12.51
C ASN A 84 6.86 -8.97 -13.03
N LYS A 85 6.93 -10.05 -13.81
CA LYS A 85 5.73 -10.61 -14.46
C LYS A 85 4.68 -11.05 -13.45
N VAL A 86 5.12 -11.51 -12.29
CA VAL A 86 4.20 -12.00 -11.26
C VAL A 86 3.56 -10.86 -10.49
N PHE A 87 4.32 -9.78 -10.23
CA PHE A 87 3.90 -8.72 -9.32
C PHE A 87 3.40 -7.46 -10.03
N LYS A 88 3.53 -7.37 -11.34
CA LYS A 88 3.25 -6.11 -12.05
C LYS A 88 1.80 -5.65 -11.93
N ALA A 89 0.89 -6.55 -11.62
CA ALA A 89 -0.52 -6.18 -11.47
C ALA A 89 -0.84 -5.59 -10.11
N ILE A 90 0.08 -5.65 -9.16
CA ILE A 90 -0.15 -5.11 -7.82
C ILE A 90 -0.11 -3.58 -7.90
N PRO A 91 -1.17 -2.89 -7.47
CA PRO A 91 -1.13 -1.41 -7.46
C PRO A 91 -0.09 -0.91 -6.48
N VAL A 92 0.65 0.11 -6.89
CA VAL A 92 1.67 0.74 -6.06
C VAL A 92 1.32 2.21 -5.86
N ILE A 93 1.18 2.61 -4.61
CA ILE A 93 0.85 3.99 -4.22
C ILE A 93 2.11 4.57 -3.57
N MET A 94 2.57 5.71 -4.07
CA MET A 94 3.76 6.35 -3.53
C MET A 94 3.40 7.19 -2.31
N LEU A 95 4.28 7.20 -1.32
CA LEU A 95 4.14 8.05 -0.14
C LEU A 95 5.18 9.16 -0.21
N SER A 96 4.73 10.40 -0.31
CA SER A 96 5.61 11.55 -0.44
C SER A 96 5.56 12.38 0.83
N SER A 97 6.71 12.86 1.31
CA SER A 97 6.71 13.74 2.46
C SER A 97 6.07 15.08 2.07
N LYS A 98 5.60 15.81 3.06
CA LYS A 98 4.97 17.11 2.83
C LYS A 98 5.92 18.05 2.12
N ASP A 99 7.20 18.01 2.46
CA ASP A 99 8.22 18.85 1.86
C ASP A 99 8.92 18.19 0.69
N GLY A 100 8.54 16.95 0.39
CA GLY A 100 9.12 16.21 -0.72
C GLY A 100 8.50 16.61 -2.03
N LEU A 101 9.25 16.40 -3.10
CA LEU A 101 8.76 16.73 -4.43
C LEU A 101 8.45 15.42 -5.14
N PHE A 102 7.17 15.07 -5.14
CA PHE A 102 6.75 13.92 -5.93
C PHE A 102 6.77 14.30 -7.40
N ASP A 103 7.54 13.58 -8.17
CA ASP A 103 7.61 13.78 -9.61
C ASP A 103 6.54 12.90 -10.26
N ARG A 104 5.43 13.51 -10.65
CA ARG A 104 4.31 12.78 -11.25
C ARG A 104 4.70 12.06 -12.53
N ALA A 105 5.53 12.72 -13.34
CA ALA A 105 5.98 12.11 -14.59
C ALA A 105 6.83 10.87 -14.31
N ARG A 106 7.75 10.98 -13.36
CA ARG A 106 8.58 9.85 -12.98
C ARG A 106 7.75 8.73 -12.38
N GLY A 107 6.76 9.09 -11.56
CA GLY A 107 5.84 8.11 -10.99
C GLY A 107 5.11 7.32 -12.07
N ARG A 108 4.63 8.00 -13.11
CA ARG A 108 3.96 7.31 -14.22
C ARG A 108 4.93 6.42 -14.99
N ILE A 109 6.14 6.87 -15.20
CA ILE A 109 7.13 6.09 -15.93
C ILE A 109 7.43 4.78 -15.22
N VAL A 110 7.54 4.80 -13.90
CA VAL A 110 7.81 3.56 -13.15
C VAL A 110 6.54 2.74 -12.88
N GLY A 111 5.38 3.27 -13.23
CA GLY A 111 4.13 2.52 -13.17
C GLY A 111 3.33 2.64 -11.89
N SER A 112 3.61 3.65 -11.05
CA SER A 112 2.80 3.84 -9.84
C SER A 112 1.40 4.31 -10.23
N GLU A 113 0.40 3.89 -9.48
CA GLU A 113 -0.98 4.22 -9.76
C GLU A 113 -1.42 5.55 -9.14
N HIS A 114 -0.79 5.94 -8.03
CA HIS A 114 -1.22 7.13 -7.31
C HIS A 114 -0.16 7.51 -6.29
N TYR A 115 -0.35 8.63 -5.61
CA TYR A 115 0.51 9.01 -4.50
C TYR A 115 -0.31 9.66 -3.38
N LEU A 116 0.21 9.59 -2.17
CA LEU A 116 -0.36 10.27 -0.99
C LEU A 116 0.75 11.06 -0.33
N THR A 117 0.36 12.17 0.29
CA THR A 117 1.30 13.01 1.04
C THR A 117 1.29 12.59 2.51
N LYS A 118 2.45 12.49 3.12
CA LYS A 118 2.58 12.23 4.56
C LYS A 118 2.56 13.55 5.31
N PRO A 119 1.88 13.66 6.44
CA PRO A 119 1.08 12.62 7.06
C PRO A 119 -0.25 12.42 6.31
N PHE A 120 -0.64 11.19 6.19
CA PHE A 120 -1.91 10.84 5.53
C PHE A 120 -2.98 10.59 6.60
N THR A 121 -4.24 10.76 6.20
CA THR A 121 -5.35 10.46 7.08
C THR A 121 -5.84 9.03 6.82
N ARG A 122 -6.63 8.52 7.76
CA ARG A 122 -7.28 7.24 7.60
C ARG A 122 -8.09 7.21 6.30
N ASP A 123 -8.88 8.25 6.06
CA ASP A 123 -9.75 8.27 4.89
C ASP A 123 -8.95 8.31 3.60
N GLU A 124 -7.81 8.98 3.58
CA GLU A 124 -6.96 9.00 2.40
C GLU A 124 -6.40 7.62 2.10
N LEU A 125 -5.96 6.89 3.12
CA LEU A 125 -5.49 5.52 2.93
C LEU A 125 -6.60 4.61 2.40
N LEU A 126 -7.77 4.66 3.03
CA LEU A 126 -8.87 3.80 2.64
C LEU A 126 -9.37 4.11 1.24
N SER A 127 -9.43 5.40 0.91
CA SER A 127 -9.87 5.83 -0.41
C SER A 127 -8.91 5.33 -1.49
N ALA A 128 -7.60 5.42 -1.24
CA ALA A 128 -6.61 4.94 -2.19
C ALA A 128 -6.76 3.45 -2.43
N ILE A 129 -7.00 2.68 -1.37
CA ILE A 129 -7.19 1.25 -1.50
C ILE A 129 -8.45 0.95 -2.31
N GLU A 130 -9.55 1.61 -1.98
CA GLU A 130 -10.81 1.35 -2.67
C GLU A 130 -10.75 1.71 -4.14
N GLN A 131 -10.00 2.75 -4.48
CA GLN A 131 -9.89 3.18 -5.88
C GLN A 131 -9.01 2.27 -6.70
N HIS A 132 -8.03 1.62 -6.10
CA HIS A 132 -7.00 0.93 -6.84
C HIS A 132 -6.98 -0.58 -6.67
N VAL A 133 -7.68 -1.11 -5.69
CA VAL A 133 -7.78 -2.56 -5.52
C VAL A 133 -9.05 -3.04 -6.19
N THR A 134 -8.89 -3.90 -7.19
CA THR A 134 -10.02 -4.52 -7.85
C THR A 134 -10.63 -5.54 -6.91
N GLN A 135 -11.92 -5.46 -6.70
CA GLN A 135 -12.60 -6.43 -5.87
C GLN A 135 -12.76 -7.69 -6.66
N PRO A 136 -12.04 -8.67 -6.31
CA PRO A 136 -12.15 -9.87 -7.04
C PRO A 136 -13.48 -10.43 -6.92
N VAL A 137 -14.01 -10.17 -6.10
CA VAL A 137 -15.15 -10.65 -5.99
C VAL A 137 -15.95 -10.31 -6.67
N ALA A 138 -15.46 -9.50 -6.79
CA ALA A 138 -16.24 -9.29 -7.36
C ALA A 138 -16.30 -10.46 -7.82
N ALA A 139 -15.75 -10.58 -7.67
CA ALA A 139 -15.82 -11.37 -7.85
C ALA A 139 -16.40 -12.29 -7.58
N ALA A 140 -16.43 -12.27 -7.65
CA ALA A 140 -16.94 -12.91 -7.42
C ALA A 140 -17.73 -13.22 -7.66
N SER A 141 -17.76 -13.14 -7.92
CA SER A 141 -18.47 -13.44 -8.09
C SER A 141 -18.92 -14.03 -8.14
#